data_f9f46107dc079703f258d2e19cae8327
#
_entry.id   f9f46107dc079703f258d2e19cae8327
#
_cell.length_a   1.000
_cell.length_b   1.000
_cell.length_c   1.000
_cell.angle_alpha   90.00
_cell.angle_beta   90.00
_cell.angle_gamma   90.00
#
_symmetry.space_group_name_H-M   'P 1'
#
loop_
_entity.id
_entity.type
_entity.pdbx_description
1 polymer ?
#
loop_
_entity_poly.entity_id
_entity_poly.type
_entity_poly.pdbx_seq_one_letter_code
_entity_poly.pdbx_strand_id
1 'polypeptide(L)'
;LVFKVVDRMFLLVDLEHPDCVSMKCNPDYAIELREHYNGIEGAYHFNKKYWNQVALNSDVPDSLIRELTDHSYEEVVGKFTKKQRDVFNKISASFQENISIFSEHLPEPVFLHETNSTNSYLDELCNNSSVEELTSVYTDFQTAGRGQRGNSWESEDGANLLFSFVLYPDFLEARKQFYLSQITALALQEVLSQYTDGIRIKWPNDIYWKDKKICGTLIENDLTGIHISRSISGTGVNLNQERFISDAPNPVSLFQITGQRYDRKKILHQLMERVAHYYTLLKNGETELPHAIRTCFTVKKVSIPTQIKTEVSAPASVELSHPEL
;
A
#
# COMPACT_ATOMS: atom_id res chain seq x y z
N LEU A 1 -14.00 1.15 12.19
CA LEU A 1 -12.74 1.88 11.97
C LEU A 1 -13.00 3.38 12.00
N VAL A 2 -12.22 4.11 12.79
CA VAL A 2 -12.36 5.57 12.91
C VAL A 2 -11.12 6.25 12.35
N PHE A 3 -11.31 7.21 11.46
CA PHE A 3 -10.23 7.97 10.81
C PHE A 3 -10.22 9.39 11.38
N LYS A 4 -9.05 9.82 11.86
CA LYS A 4 -8.87 11.10 12.54
C LYS A 4 -7.70 11.88 11.95
N VAL A 5 -7.78 13.21 12.04
CA VAL A 5 -6.67 14.13 11.81
C VAL A 5 -6.58 15.06 13.04
N VAL A 6 -5.42 15.09 13.69
CA VAL A 6 -5.19 15.82 14.96
C VAL A 6 -6.35 15.59 15.96
N ASP A 7 -6.63 14.30 16.26
CA ASP A 7 -7.72 13.83 17.15
C ASP A 7 -9.16 14.18 16.71
N ARG A 8 -9.36 14.76 15.55
CA ARG A 8 -10.67 15.05 14.96
C ARG A 8 -11.06 13.98 13.95
N MET A 9 -12.17 13.32 14.20
CA MET A 9 -12.73 12.31 13.28
C MET A 9 -13.29 12.99 12.04
N PHE A 10 -12.93 12.44 10.86
CA PHE A 10 -13.50 12.85 9.57
C PHE A 10 -14.20 11.71 8.83
N LEU A 11 -13.83 10.44 9.11
CA LEU A 11 -14.45 9.28 8.45
C LEU A 11 -14.57 8.12 9.44
N LEU A 12 -15.64 7.32 9.29
CA LEU A 12 -15.88 6.10 10.05
C LEU A 12 -16.38 4.99 9.11
N VAL A 13 -15.79 3.80 9.26
CA VAL A 13 -16.30 2.55 8.65
C VAL A 13 -16.78 1.65 9.78
N ASP A 14 -18.03 1.25 9.72
CA ASP A 14 -18.58 0.23 10.62
C ASP A 14 -18.04 -1.15 10.21
N LEU A 15 -17.46 -1.89 11.15
CA LEU A 15 -16.91 -3.22 10.85
C LEU A 15 -18.00 -4.30 10.78
N GLU A 16 -19.15 -4.06 11.38
CA GLU A 16 -20.33 -4.94 11.28
C GLU A 16 -21.09 -4.70 9.97
N HIS A 17 -21.02 -3.47 9.43
CA HIS A 17 -21.59 -3.06 8.17
C HIS A 17 -20.56 -2.41 7.24
N PRO A 18 -19.56 -3.17 6.75
CA PRO A 18 -18.42 -2.63 5.99
C PRO A 18 -18.79 -2.10 4.60
N ASP A 19 -20.04 -2.29 4.20
CA ASP A 19 -20.58 -1.79 2.93
C ASP A 19 -20.97 -0.30 2.98
N CYS A 20 -20.82 0.35 4.14
CA CYS A 20 -21.14 1.76 4.32
C CYS A 20 -19.98 2.52 4.97
N VAL A 21 -19.82 3.78 4.56
CA VAL A 21 -18.86 4.71 5.15
C VAL A 21 -19.56 5.99 5.58
N SER A 22 -19.30 6.44 6.82
CA SER A 22 -19.81 7.71 7.33
C SER A 22 -18.74 8.79 7.21
N MET A 23 -19.10 9.91 6.57
CA MET A 23 -18.18 11.02 6.28
C MET A 23 -18.79 12.35 6.67
N LYS A 24 -17.93 13.29 7.12
CA LYS A 24 -18.37 14.67 7.34
C LYS A 24 -18.65 15.36 6.03
N CYS A 25 -19.62 16.27 6.06
CA CYS A 25 -20.01 17.03 4.89
C CYS A 25 -20.46 18.45 5.28
N ASN A 26 -20.27 19.38 4.38
CA ASN A 26 -20.91 20.69 4.47
C ASN A 26 -22.45 20.49 4.47
N PRO A 27 -23.22 21.22 5.31
CA PRO A 27 -24.66 21.02 5.42
C PRO A 27 -25.45 21.12 4.12
N ASP A 28 -25.14 22.12 3.28
CA ASP A 28 -25.87 22.36 2.04
C ASP A 28 -25.54 21.25 1.01
N TYR A 29 -24.25 20.92 0.89
CA TYR A 29 -23.79 19.82 0.03
C TYR A 29 -24.30 18.45 0.52
N ALA A 30 -24.44 18.27 1.84
CA ALA A 30 -25.02 17.03 2.39
C ALA A 30 -26.46 16.79 1.96
N ILE A 31 -27.26 17.84 1.82
CA ILE A 31 -28.64 17.78 1.34
C ILE A 31 -28.66 17.46 -0.15
N GLU A 32 -27.89 18.20 -0.95
CA GLU A 32 -27.78 18.02 -2.40
C GLU A 32 -27.39 16.57 -2.76
N LEU A 33 -26.39 16.00 -2.07
CA LEU A 33 -25.96 14.63 -2.29
C LEU A 33 -27.06 13.60 -2.01
N ARG A 34 -27.86 13.80 -0.97
CA ARG A 34 -28.98 12.90 -0.61
C ARG A 34 -30.14 13.00 -1.58
N GLU A 35 -30.31 14.14 -2.26
CA GLU A 35 -31.33 14.32 -3.29
C GLU A 35 -30.91 13.66 -4.62
N HIS A 36 -29.58 13.59 -4.89
CA HIS A 36 -29.07 13.07 -6.16
C HIS A 36 -28.79 11.56 -6.14
N TYR A 37 -28.40 11.00 -4.97
CA TYR A 37 -27.95 9.61 -4.86
C TYR A 37 -28.74 8.83 -3.83
N ASN A 38 -29.35 7.71 -4.25
CA ASN A 38 -30.07 6.83 -3.34
C ASN A 38 -29.16 6.13 -2.32
N GLY A 39 -27.87 5.97 -2.66
CA GLY A 39 -26.85 5.39 -1.78
C GLY A 39 -26.29 6.34 -0.74
N ILE A 40 -26.82 7.60 -0.64
CA ILE A 40 -26.37 8.58 0.36
C ILE A 40 -27.52 8.97 1.27
N GLU A 41 -27.33 8.77 2.57
CA GLU A 41 -28.31 9.14 3.59
C GLU A 41 -27.65 9.85 4.79
N GLY A 42 -28.45 10.42 5.69
CA GLY A 42 -27.93 11.00 6.93
C GLY A 42 -27.39 9.93 7.87
N ALA A 43 -26.12 10.03 8.28
CA ALA A 43 -25.47 9.02 9.10
C ALA A 43 -26.24 8.76 10.42
N TYR A 44 -26.54 7.49 10.70
CA TYR A 44 -27.46 7.09 11.77
C TYR A 44 -26.96 7.48 13.16
N HIS A 45 -25.67 7.29 13.44
CA HIS A 45 -25.07 7.55 14.76
C HIS A 45 -24.53 8.96 14.93
N PHE A 46 -24.70 9.86 13.95
CA PHE A 46 -24.10 11.18 13.92
C PHE A 46 -25.15 12.27 13.67
N ASN A 47 -24.73 13.53 13.89
CA ASN A 47 -25.56 14.67 13.51
C ASN A 47 -25.72 14.71 11.99
N LYS A 48 -26.91 14.32 11.53
CA LYS A 48 -27.29 14.23 10.11
C LYS A 48 -27.12 15.52 9.32
N LYS A 49 -27.02 16.68 10.00
CA LYS A 49 -26.72 17.96 9.36
C LYS A 49 -25.28 18.02 8.79
N TYR A 50 -24.33 17.29 9.42
CA TYR A 50 -22.91 17.36 9.12
C TYR A 50 -22.28 16.01 8.74
N TRP A 51 -23.09 14.95 8.65
CA TRP A 51 -22.61 13.61 8.39
C TRP A 51 -23.53 12.87 7.44
N ASN A 52 -22.93 12.39 6.37
CA ASN A 52 -23.55 11.45 5.44
C ASN A 52 -23.02 10.04 5.68
N GLN A 53 -23.88 9.05 5.47
CA GLN A 53 -23.52 7.66 5.29
C GLN A 53 -23.65 7.34 3.81
N VAL A 54 -22.59 6.77 3.23
CA VAL A 54 -22.49 6.42 1.81
C VAL A 54 -22.39 4.92 1.68
N ALA A 55 -23.31 4.30 0.96
CA ALA A 55 -23.29 2.88 0.63
C ALA A 55 -22.30 2.63 -0.54
N LEU A 56 -21.30 1.77 -0.31
CA LEU A 56 -20.20 1.52 -1.26
C LEU A 56 -20.64 0.69 -2.49
N ASN A 57 -21.77 -0.04 -2.40
CA ASN A 57 -22.32 -0.87 -3.47
C ASN A 57 -23.65 -0.27 -3.98
N SER A 58 -23.67 1.03 -4.30
CA SER A 58 -24.86 1.77 -4.69
C SER A 58 -24.68 2.50 -6.03
N ASP A 59 -25.54 3.47 -6.28
CA ASP A 59 -25.49 4.39 -7.42
C ASP A 59 -24.42 5.48 -7.30
N VAL A 60 -23.67 5.51 -6.18
CA VAL A 60 -22.60 6.49 -5.92
C VAL A 60 -21.31 6.06 -6.62
N PRO A 61 -20.78 6.85 -7.58
CA PRO A 61 -19.53 6.50 -8.26
C PRO A 61 -18.32 6.47 -7.31
N ASP A 62 -17.37 5.56 -7.55
CA ASP A 62 -16.12 5.49 -6.79
C ASP A 62 -15.32 6.81 -6.79
N SER A 63 -15.39 7.58 -7.88
CA SER A 63 -14.76 8.91 -7.98
C SER A 63 -15.36 9.89 -6.98
N LEU A 64 -16.68 9.88 -6.84
CA LEU A 64 -17.39 10.74 -5.89
C LEU A 64 -17.10 10.30 -4.44
N ILE A 65 -17.02 9.00 -4.15
CA ILE A 65 -16.65 8.52 -2.80
C ILE A 65 -15.29 9.05 -2.38
N ARG A 66 -14.32 9.12 -3.30
CA ARG A 66 -13.00 9.71 -3.04
C ARG A 66 -13.09 11.21 -2.79
N GLU A 67 -13.78 11.93 -3.67
CA GLU A 67 -14.02 13.36 -3.51
C GLU A 67 -14.70 13.68 -2.17
N LEU A 68 -15.68 12.89 -1.75
CA LEU A 68 -16.33 13.05 -0.46
C LEU A 68 -15.42 12.72 0.72
N THR A 69 -14.47 11.81 0.55
CA THR A 69 -13.44 11.51 1.56
C THR A 69 -12.51 12.72 1.75
N ASP A 70 -12.03 13.31 0.66
CA ASP A 70 -11.19 14.50 0.66
C ASP A 70 -11.96 15.70 1.24
N HIS A 71 -13.19 15.92 0.79
CA HIS A 71 -14.10 16.94 1.32
C HIS A 71 -14.30 16.79 2.83
N SER A 72 -14.52 15.56 3.31
CA SER A 72 -14.68 15.29 4.75
C SER A 72 -13.43 15.62 5.56
N TYR A 73 -12.25 15.33 5.02
CA TYR A 73 -10.98 15.71 5.62
C TYR A 73 -10.82 17.23 5.68
N GLU A 74 -11.10 17.95 4.58
CA GLU A 74 -11.03 19.40 4.50
C GLU A 74 -11.99 20.10 5.45
N GLU A 75 -13.23 19.58 5.61
CA GLU A 75 -14.24 20.06 6.57
C GLU A 75 -13.74 19.98 8.02
N VAL A 76 -12.84 19.08 8.34
CA VAL A 76 -12.22 18.96 9.66
C VAL A 76 -11.02 19.89 9.80
N VAL A 77 -10.11 19.88 8.83
CA VAL A 77 -8.89 20.69 8.83
C VAL A 77 -9.22 22.19 8.81
N GLY A 78 -10.22 22.58 8.01
CA GLY A 78 -10.71 23.96 7.92
C GLY A 78 -11.22 24.53 9.26
N LYS A 79 -11.71 23.65 10.16
CA LYS A 79 -12.27 24.00 11.46
C LYS A 79 -11.30 23.81 12.63
N PHE A 80 -10.00 23.64 12.37
CA PHE A 80 -9.00 23.52 13.41
C PHE A 80 -8.88 24.80 14.24
N THR A 81 -8.81 24.63 15.56
CA THR A 81 -8.36 25.69 16.48
C THR A 81 -6.91 26.04 16.20
N LYS A 82 -6.44 27.22 16.66
CA LYS A 82 -5.04 27.61 16.50
C LYS A 82 -4.08 26.53 17.03
N LYS A 83 -4.36 25.95 18.20
CA LYS A 83 -3.55 24.88 18.80
C LYS A 83 -3.50 23.62 17.92
N GLN A 84 -4.63 23.23 17.33
CA GLN A 84 -4.70 22.06 16.43
C GLN A 84 -3.97 22.33 15.12
N ARG A 85 -4.08 23.54 14.57
CA ARG A 85 -3.36 23.97 13.38
C ARG A 85 -1.85 24.01 13.60
N ASP A 86 -1.40 24.46 14.77
CA ASP A 86 0.02 24.46 15.14
C ASP A 86 0.57 23.02 15.22
N VAL A 87 -0.19 22.09 15.80
CA VAL A 87 0.17 20.66 15.83
C VAL A 87 0.21 20.08 14.43
N PHE A 88 -0.82 20.33 13.62
CA PHE A 88 -0.88 19.89 12.22
C PHE A 88 0.29 20.41 11.38
N ASN A 89 0.60 21.71 11.48
CA ASN A 89 1.71 22.31 10.76
C ASN A 89 3.07 21.76 11.22
N LYS A 90 3.26 21.48 12.51
CA LYS A 90 4.48 20.84 13.01
C LYS A 90 4.66 19.43 12.44
N ILE A 91 3.59 18.64 12.44
CA ILE A 91 3.61 17.30 11.83
C ILE A 91 3.93 17.41 10.33
N SER A 92 3.27 18.31 9.61
CA SER A 92 3.50 18.51 8.16
C SER A 92 4.91 19.05 7.87
N ALA A 93 5.45 19.94 8.69
CA ALA A 93 6.80 20.48 8.53
C ALA A 93 7.86 19.40 8.81
N SER A 94 7.71 18.62 9.89
CA SER A 94 8.63 17.51 10.17
C SER A 94 8.56 16.43 9.08
N PHE A 95 7.41 16.27 8.46
CA PHE A 95 7.19 15.39 7.31
C PHE A 95 8.01 15.86 6.09
N GLN A 96 8.01 17.17 5.79
CA GLN A 96 8.76 17.74 4.67
C GLN A 96 10.28 17.83 4.94
N GLU A 97 10.68 18.16 6.17
CA GLU A 97 12.11 18.16 6.57
C GLU A 97 12.71 16.75 6.49
N ASN A 98 11.99 15.74 6.98
CA ASN A 98 12.44 14.35 6.87
C ASN A 98 12.59 13.89 5.42
N ILE A 99 11.70 14.30 4.52
CA ILE A 99 11.82 14.01 3.08
C ILE A 99 13.10 14.61 2.48
N SER A 100 13.42 15.86 2.82
CA SER A 100 14.60 16.55 2.27
C SER A 100 15.92 15.96 2.80
N ILE A 101 15.97 15.53 4.05
CA ILE A 101 17.16 14.90 4.66
C ILE A 101 17.45 13.54 4.01
N PHE A 102 16.40 12.77 3.64
CA PHE A 102 16.60 11.45 3.03
C PHE A 102 17.00 11.51 1.56
N SER A 103 16.56 12.51 0.80
CA SER A 103 16.98 12.67 -0.60
C SER A 103 18.47 12.98 -0.76
N GLU A 104 19.11 13.58 0.25
CA GLU A 104 20.54 13.91 0.23
C GLU A 104 21.46 12.74 0.60
N HIS A 105 20.94 11.62 1.14
CA HIS A 105 21.74 10.53 1.72
C HIS A 105 21.41 9.12 1.21
N LEU A 106 20.59 9.00 0.14
CA LEU A 106 20.34 7.68 -0.44
C LEU A 106 21.59 7.17 -1.16
N PRO A 107 21.99 5.90 -0.92
CA PRO A 107 23.07 5.28 -1.69
C PRO A 107 22.76 5.29 -3.19
N GLU A 108 23.80 5.58 -4.02
CA GLU A 108 23.64 5.48 -5.47
C GLU A 108 23.22 4.06 -5.87
N PRO A 109 22.18 3.89 -6.69
CA PRO A 109 21.74 2.59 -7.15
C PRO A 109 22.83 1.87 -7.98
N VAL A 110 23.09 0.61 -7.66
CA VAL A 110 23.98 -0.25 -8.45
C VAL A 110 23.25 -0.68 -9.72
N PHE A 111 23.84 -0.36 -10.86
CA PHE A 111 23.29 -0.75 -12.17
C PHE A 111 23.98 -2.01 -12.70
N LEU A 112 23.18 -2.95 -13.23
CA LEU A 112 23.62 -4.14 -13.91
C LEU A 112 22.95 -4.24 -15.28
N HIS A 113 23.69 -4.63 -16.32
CA HIS A 113 23.04 -4.91 -17.61
C HIS A 113 22.17 -6.17 -17.54
N GLU A 114 22.72 -7.22 -16.95
CA GLU A 114 22.03 -8.51 -16.79
C GLU A 114 22.38 -9.14 -15.44
N THR A 115 21.42 -9.83 -14.84
CA THR A 115 21.64 -10.70 -13.67
C THR A 115 20.61 -11.84 -13.68
N ASN A 116 20.81 -12.86 -12.86
CA ASN A 116 19.80 -13.91 -12.66
C ASN A 116 18.56 -13.34 -11.97
N SER A 117 18.75 -12.58 -10.89
CA SER A 117 17.71 -11.89 -10.13
C SER A 117 18.35 -10.79 -9.32
N THR A 118 17.75 -9.60 -9.28
CA THR A 118 18.24 -8.48 -8.44
C THR A 118 18.20 -8.82 -6.96
N ASN A 119 17.22 -9.62 -6.48
CA ASN A 119 17.20 -10.12 -5.10
C ASN A 119 18.40 -11.02 -4.82
N SER A 120 18.67 -11.98 -5.68
CA SER A 120 19.81 -12.91 -5.47
C SER A 120 21.15 -12.19 -5.52
N TYR A 121 21.31 -11.23 -6.43
CA TYR A 121 22.52 -10.42 -6.50
C TYR A 121 22.72 -9.60 -5.22
N LEU A 122 21.67 -8.94 -4.73
CA LEU A 122 21.74 -8.12 -3.52
C LEU A 122 21.98 -8.99 -2.26
N ASP A 123 21.38 -10.18 -2.21
CA ASP A 123 21.61 -11.17 -1.16
C ASP A 123 23.08 -11.59 -1.12
N GLU A 124 23.65 -11.95 -2.27
CA GLU A 124 25.08 -12.30 -2.39
C GLU A 124 25.99 -11.13 -2.00
N LEU A 125 25.65 -9.91 -2.42
CA LEU A 125 26.41 -8.71 -2.06
C LEU A 125 26.40 -8.49 -0.53
N CYS A 126 25.24 -8.62 0.13
CA CYS A 126 25.11 -8.50 1.57
C CYS A 126 25.83 -9.61 2.35
N ASN A 127 25.95 -10.81 1.77
CA ASN A 127 26.67 -11.93 2.41
C ASN A 127 28.21 -11.79 2.29
N ASN A 128 28.68 -11.09 1.26
CA ASN A 128 30.12 -10.95 0.98
C ASN A 128 30.72 -9.61 1.44
N SER A 129 29.89 -8.62 1.75
CA SER A 129 30.33 -7.27 2.13
C SER A 129 29.35 -6.60 3.08
N SER A 130 29.81 -5.54 3.77
CA SER A 130 28.92 -4.66 4.51
C SER A 130 28.19 -3.74 3.51
N VAL A 131 26.87 -3.89 3.42
CA VAL A 131 26.01 -3.10 2.54
C VAL A 131 25.20 -2.13 3.38
N GLU A 132 25.18 -0.87 2.97
CA GLU A 132 24.43 0.18 3.66
C GLU A 132 22.91 -0.05 3.50
N GLU A 133 22.13 0.30 4.53
CA GLU A 133 20.68 0.28 4.48
C GLU A 133 20.15 1.17 3.34
N LEU A 134 19.07 0.76 2.68
CA LEU A 134 18.50 1.41 1.48
C LEU A 134 19.37 1.30 0.21
N THR A 135 20.50 0.58 0.24
CA THR A 135 21.21 0.25 -1.01
C THR A 135 20.26 -0.47 -1.96
N SER A 136 20.22 0.00 -3.19
CA SER A 136 19.39 -0.59 -4.24
C SER A 136 20.21 -1.05 -5.44
N VAL A 137 19.72 -2.09 -6.11
CA VAL A 137 20.29 -2.67 -7.33
C VAL A 137 19.20 -2.71 -8.38
N TYR A 138 19.47 -2.30 -9.61
CA TYR A 138 18.53 -2.43 -10.72
C TYR A 138 19.23 -2.95 -11.98
N THR A 139 18.43 -3.54 -12.89
CA THR A 139 18.97 -4.19 -14.08
C THR A 139 18.12 -3.91 -15.32
N ASP A 140 18.74 -4.07 -16.49
CA ASP A 140 18.03 -4.10 -17.76
C ASP A 140 17.26 -5.41 -17.93
N PHE A 141 17.89 -6.55 -17.58
CA PHE A 141 17.31 -7.87 -17.77
C PHE A 141 17.58 -8.84 -16.62
N GLN A 142 16.61 -9.70 -16.32
CA GLN A 142 16.75 -10.84 -15.40
C GLN A 142 16.57 -12.16 -16.15
N THR A 143 17.59 -13.04 -16.10
CA THR A 143 17.54 -14.37 -16.73
C THR A 143 16.68 -15.36 -15.95
N ALA A 144 16.47 -15.14 -14.64
CA ALA A 144 15.67 -15.96 -13.74
C ALA A 144 14.82 -15.10 -12.79
N GLY A 145 14.08 -14.12 -13.34
CA GLY A 145 13.18 -13.27 -12.59
C GLY A 145 12.13 -14.08 -11.83
N ARG A 146 12.03 -13.84 -10.50
CA ARG A 146 11.15 -14.60 -9.60
C ARG A 146 9.94 -13.78 -9.18
N GLY A 147 8.78 -14.45 -9.14
CA GLY A 147 7.56 -13.97 -8.51
C GLY A 147 7.22 -14.80 -7.28
N GLN A 148 6.08 -14.52 -6.65
CA GLN A 148 5.59 -15.31 -5.51
C GLN A 148 5.18 -16.73 -5.94
N ARG A 149 5.33 -17.70 -5.01
CA ARG A 149 4.86 -19.09 -5.15
C ARG A 149 5.41 -19.81 -6.41
N GLY A 150 6.65 -19.50 -6.81
CA GLY A 150 7.30 -20.16 -7.94
C GLY A 150 6.92 -19.62 -9.31
N ASN A 151 6.17 -18.53 -9.39
CA ASN A 151 5.94 -17.82 -10.64
C ASN A 151 7.20 -17.11 -11.12
N SER A 152 7.36 -16.95 -12.43
CA SER A 152 8.37 -16.12 -13.06
C SER A 152 7.86 -14.68 -13.25
N TRP A 153 8.80 -13.73 -13.37
CA TRP A 153 8.53 -12.36 -13.77
C TRP A 153 9.03 -12.13 -15.19
N GLU A 154 8.10 -11.81 -16.11
CA GLU A 154 8.43 -11.45 -17.50
C GLU A 154 8.86 -10.00 -17.60
N SER A 155 9.92 -9.72 -18.34
CA SER A 155 10.34 -8.39 -18.72
C SER A 155 11.09 -8.39 -20.03
N GLU A 156 10.76 -7.45 -20.92
CA GLU A 156 11.54 -7.13 -22.09
C GLU A 156 12.82 -6.39 -21.67
N ASP A 157 13.95 -6.67 -22.31
CA ASP A 157 15.24 -6.08 -22.02
C ASP A 157 15.19 -4.54 -22.07
N GLY A 158 15.66 -3.89 -21.01
CA GLY A 158 15.71 -2.44 -20.87
C GLY A 158 14.35 -1.72 -20.79
N ALA A 159 13.22 -2.44 -20.88
CA ALA A 159 11.91 -1.81 -20.94
C ALA A 159 11.34 -1.46 -19.55
N ASN A 160 11.52 -2.35 -18.59
CA ASN A 160 10.90 -2.24 -17.27
C ASN A 160 11.88 -1.88 -16.17
N LEU A 161 11.39 -1.43 -15.04
CA LEU A 161 12.20 -1.23 -13.84
C LEU A 161 12.20 -2.51 -13.01
N LEU A 162 13.32 -3.21 -13.01
CA LEU A 162 13.58 -4.40 -12.22
C LEU A 162 14.61 -4.05 -11.16
N PHE A 163 14.22 -4.00 -9.90
CA PHE A 163 15.11 -3.55 -8.83
C PHE A 163 14.87 -4.27 -7.52
N SER A 164 15.87 -4.26 -6.67
CA SER A 164 15.78 -4.71 -5.27
C SER A 164 16.47 -3.72 -4.36
N PHE A 165 16.04 -3.64 -3.11
CA PHE A 165 16.69 -2.85 -2.08
C PHE A 165 16.72 -3.63 -0.76
N VAL A 166 17.66 -3.26 0.13
CA VAL A 166 17.87 -3.91 1.43
C VAL A 166 17.50 -2.98 2.59
N LEU A 167 16.83 -3.56 3.60
CA LEU A 167 16.57 -2.94 4.90
C LEU A 167 17.11 -3.84 6.02
N TYR A 168 17.44 -3.24 7.17
CA TYR A 168 17.86 -3.95 8.38
C TYR A 168 16.92 -3.65 9.56
N PRO A 169 15.65 -4.13 9.51
CA PRO A 169 14.61 -3.80 10.48
C PRO A 169 14.72 -4.67 11.75
N ASP A 170 15.85 -4.64 12.45
CA ASP A 170 16.11 -5.39 13.67
C ASP A 170 15.16 -5.05 14.84
N PHE A 171 14.53 -3.87 14.78
CA PHE A 171 13.47 -3.45 15.70
C PHE A 171 12.12 -4.16 15.44
N LEU A 172 11.96 -4.83 14.28
CA LEU A 172 10.69 -5.40 13.83
C LEU A 172 10.63 -6.90 14.07
N GLU A 173 9.63 -7.34 14.85
CA GLU A 173 9.36 -8.76 15.03
C GLU A 173 8.87 -9.41 13.72
N ALA A 174 9.25 -10.67 13.46
CA ALA A 174 8.86 -11.42 12.26
C ALA A 174 7.34 -11.48 12.04
N ARG A 175 6.54 -11.56 13.12
CA ARG A 175 5.07 -11.52 13.04
C ARG A 175 4.52 -10.20 12.48
N LYS A 176 5.32 -9.15 12.47
CA LYS A 176 5.00 -7.82 11.96
C LYS A 176 5.61 -7.54 10.56
N GLN A 177 6.22 -8.54 9.92
CA GLN A 177 6.85 -8.42 8.59
C GLN A 177 5.96 -7.77 7.53
N PHE A 178 4.64 -7.83 7.68
CA PHE A 178 3.69 -7.24 6.75
C PHE A 178 3.85 -5.71 6.61
N TYR A 179 4.38 -5.01 7.63
CA TYR A 179 4.68 -3.58 7.51
C TYR A 179 5.68 -3.28 6.39
N LEU A 180 6.63 -4.19 6.10
CA LEU A 180 7.59 -4.02 5.00
C LEU A 180 6.90 -4.09 3.63
N SER A 181 5.90 -4.96 3.48
CA SER A 181 5.05 -4.98 2.27
C SER A 181 4.23 -3.70 2.14
N GLN A 182 3.73 -3.18 3.26
CA GLN A 182 2.92 -1.97 3.27
C GLN A 182 3.71 -0.73 2.84
N ILE A 183 4.91 -0.51 3.40
CA ILE A 183 5.74 0.66 3.03
C ILE A 183 6.15 0.60 1.56
N THR A 184 6.50 -0.58 1.05
CA THR A 184 6.84 -0.77 -0.38
C THR A 184 5.64 -0.49 -1.28
N ALA A 185 4.48 -1.03 -0.94
CA ALA A 185 3.26 -0.84 -1.73
C ALA A 185 2.79 0.61 -1.74
N LEU A 186 2.91 1.33 -0.61
CA LEU A 186 2.60 2.76 -0.53
C LEU A 186 3.53 3.60 -1.39
N ALA A 187 4.84 3.36 -1.31
CA ALA A 187 5.82 4.06 -2.12
C ALA A 187 5.51 3.89 -3.62
N LEU A 188 5.22 2.65 -4.05
CA LEU A 188 4.85 2.34 -5.42
C LEU A 188 3.55 3.03 -5.85
N GLN A 189 2.52 2.96 -5.02
CA GLN A 189 1.23 3.58 -5.31
C GLN A 189 1.35 5.09 -5.41
N GLU A 190 2.05 5.74 -4.49
CA GLU A 190 2.22 7.20 -4.48
C GLU A 190 3.00 7.69 -5.70
N VAL A 191 4.13 7.04 -6.05
CA VAL A 191 4.94 7.43 -7.21
C VAL A 191 4.19 7.18 -8.51
N LEU A 192 3.58 6.01 -8.70
CA LEU A 192 2.86 5.70 -9.94
C LEU A 192 1.61 6.56 -10.12
N SER A 193 0.97 6.99 -9.04
CA SER A 193 -0.19 7.90 -9.10
C SER A 193 0.15 9.31 -9.58
N GLN A 194 1.44 9.70 -9.60
CA GLN A 194 1.87 10.97 -10.22
C GLN A 194 1.78 10.93 -11.75
N TYR A 195 1.73 9.75 -12.34
CA TYR A 195 1.75 9.56 -13.79
C TYR A 195 0.39 9.18 -14.38
N THR A 196 -0.50 8.60 -13.58
CA THR A 196 -1.84 8.17 -14.03
C THR A 196 -2.79 7.98 -12.86
N ASP A 197 -4.06 8.25 -13.07
CA ASP A 197 -5.12 7.91 -12.11
C ASP A 197 -5.41 6.40 -12.11
N GLY A 198 -6.09 5.93 -11.04
CA GLY A 198 -6.59 4.56 -10.95
C GLY A 198 -5.56 3.52 -10.51
N ILE A 199 -4.41 3.95 -9.98
CA ILE A 199 -3.43 3.08 -9.32
C ILE A 199 -3.98 2.61 -7.97
N ARG A 200 -3.98 1.29 -7.73
CA ARG A 200 -4.49 0.67 -6.51
C ARG A 200 -3.57 -0.43 -6.01
N ILE A 201 -3.50 -0.55 -4.68
CA ILE A 201 -2.80 -1.67 -4.04
C ILE A 201 -3.74 -2.88 -4.02
N LYS A 202 -3.29 -4.01 -4.57
CA LYS A 202 -3.96 -5.30 -4.41
C LYS A 202 -3.17 -6.16 -3.43
N TRP A 203 -3.77 -6.38 -2.29
CA TRP A 203 -3.18 -7.20 -1.24
C TRP A 203 -2.74 -8.59 -1.76
N PRO A 204 -1.59 -9.15 -1.33
CA PRO A 204 -0.66 -8.59 -0.32
C PRO A 204 0.45 -7.69 -0.89
N ASN A 205 0.77 -7.69 -2.18
CA ASN A 205 2.04 -7.17 -2.69
C ASN A 205 2.02 -6.71 -4.16
N ASP A 206 0.86 -6.60 -4.75
CA ASP A 206 0.71 -6.20 -6.15
C ASP A 206 0.14 -4.78 -6.28
N ILE A 207 0.58 -4.07 -7.31
CA ILE A 207 -0.02 -2.79 -7.72
C ILE A 207 -0.78 -3.01 -9.03
N TYR A 208 -1.98 -2.47 -9.06
CA TYR A 208 -2.89 -2.55 -10.20
C TYR A 208 -3.26 -1.17 -10.72
N TRP A 209 -3.38 -1.04 -12.02
CA TRP A 209 -4.11 0.03 -12.68
C TRP A 209 -5.47 -0.51 -13.07
N LYS A 210 -6.53 -0.01 -12.44
CA LYS A 210 -7.89 -0.57 -12.58
C LYS A 210 -7.88 -2.08 -12.23
N ASP A 211 -8.07 -2.95 -13.21
CA ASP A 211 -8.08 -4.42 -13.08
C ASP A 211 -6.81 -5.10 -13.65
N LYS A 212 -5.81 -4.32 -14.09
CA LYS A 212 -4.58 -4.82 -14.73
C LYS A 212 -3.37 -4.65 -13.81
N LYS A 213 -2.51 -5.65 -13.77
CA LYS A 213 -1.30 -5.66 -12.94
C LYS A 213 -0.20 -4.82 -13.58
N ILE A 214 0.26 -3.77 -12.89
CA ILE A 214 1.38 -2.92 -13.33
C ILE A 214 2.68 -3.24 -12.59
N CYS A 215 2.60 -3.76 -11.35
CA CYS A 215 3.77 -4.03 -10.52
C CYS A 215 3.54 -5.25 -9.62
N GLY A 216 4.63 -5.95 -9.29
CA GLY A 216 4.66 -7.02 -8.30
C GLY A 216 5.92 -6.94 -7.44
N THR A 217 5.80 -7.32 -6.16
CA THR A 217 6.88 -7.29 -5.18
C THR A 217 7.09 -8.66 -4.55
N LEU A 218 8.36 -9.06 -4.38
CA LEU A 218 8.80 -10.25 -3.66
C LEU A 218 9.72 -9.84 -2.53
N ILE A 219 9.31 -10.07 -1.27
CA ILE A 219 10.10 -9.75 -0.09
C ILE A 219 10.63 -11.04 0.52
N GLU A 220 11.94 -11.07 0.77
CA GLU A 220 12.67 -12.16 1.38
C GLU A 220 13.33 -11.65 2.67
N ASN A 221 13.06 -12.33 3.80
CA ASN A 221 13.49 -11.89 5.12
C ASN A 221 14.38 -12.92 5.79
N ASP A 222 15.51 -12.46 6.35
CA ASP A 222 16.33 -13.23 7.30
C ASP A 222 15.92 -12.90 8.73
N LEU A 223 15.97 -13.91 9.58
CA LEU A 223 15.56 -13.79 10.97
C LEU A 223 16.73 -14.05 11.93
N THR A 224 16.78 -13.24 12.99
CA THR A 224 17.62 -13.50 14.16
C THR A 224 16.72 -13.56 15.39
N GLY A 225 16.52 -14.77 15.92
CA GLY A 225 15.53 -15.01 16.95
C GLY A 225 14.11 -14.71 16.44
N ILE A 226 13.43 -13.77 17.08
CA ILE A 226 12.06 -13.37 16.70
C ILE A 226 12.03 -12.09 15.83
N HIS A 227 13.18 -11.50 15.53
CA HIS A 227 13.27 -10.24 14.80
C HIS A 227 13.79 -10.46 13.37
N ILE A 228 13.49 -9.50 12.49
CA ILE A 228 13.97 -9.49 11.12
C ILE A 228 15.34 -8.82 11.11
N SER A 229 16.39 -9.58 10.83
CA SER A 229 17.74 -9.04 10.76
C SER A 229 18.06 -8.37 9.42
N ARG A 230 17.45 -8.86 8.35
CA ARG A 230 17.61 -8.31 6.99
C ARG A 230 16.33 -8.58 6.18
N SER A 231 15.96 -7.63 5.34
CA SER A 231 14.85 -7.75 4.40
C SER A 231 15.28 -7.26 3.02
N ILE A 232 15.17 -8.10 2.02
CA ILE A 232 15.41 -7.75 0.62
C ILE A 232 14.07 -7.71 -0.10
N SER A 233 13.75 -6.55 -0.65
CA SER A 233 12.51 -6.29 -1.37
C SER A 233 12.78 -6.14 -2.85
N GLY A 234 12.41 -7.15 -3.64
CA GLY A 234 12.51 -7.12 -5.10
C GLY A 234 11.20 -6.73 -5.74
N THR A 235 11.29 -5.83 -6.71
CA THR A 235 10.13 -5.23 -7.34
C THR A 235 10.31 -5.17 -8.85
N GLY A 236 9.29 -5.62 -9.59
CA GLY A 236 9.17 -5.42 -11.02
C GLY A 236 8.06 -4.43 -11.32
N VAL A 237 8.39 -3.32 -11.99
CA VAL A 237 7.41 -2.32 -12.44
C VAL A 237 7.38 -2.30 -13.96
N ASN A 238 6.23 -2.56 -14.54
CA ASN A 238 6.03 -2.49 -15.98
C ASN A 238 5.97 -1.02 -16.42
N LEU A 239 7.07 -0.48 -16.96
CA LEU A 239 7.17 0.92 -17.36
C LEU A 239 6.98 1.12 -18.85
N ASN A 240 7.90 0.61 -19.67
CA ASN A 240 7.98 0.91 -21.09
C ASN A 240 7.67 -0.28 -22.01
N GLN A 241 7.34 -1.44 -21.46
CA GLN A 241 7.03 -2.63 -22.24
C GLN A 241 5.76 -2.43 -23.07
N GLU A 242 5.86 -2.70 -24.37
CA GLU A 242 4.76 -2.50 -25.30
C GLU A 242 3.85 -3.73 -25.41
N ARG A 243 4.44 -4.92 -25.30
CA ARG A 243 3.72 -6.20 -25.46
C ARG A 243 4.12 -7.19 -24.38
N PHE A 244 3.14 -7.91 -23.87
CA PHE A 244 3.34 -9.03 -22.97
C PHE A 244 3.01 -10.33 -23.71
N ILE A 245 3.87 -11.34 -23.59
CA ILE A 245 3.77 -12.61 -24.30
C ILE A 245 3.56 -13.80 -23.37
N SER A 246 3.74 -13.63 -22.05
CA SER A 246 3.48 -14.68 -21.08
C SER A 246 1.98 -14.82 -20.76
N ASP A 247 1.62 -15.95 -20.15
CA ASP A 247 0.26 -16.21 -19.64
C ASP A 247 -0.08 -15.42 -18.36
N ALA A 248 0.70 -14.39 -18.02
CA ALA A 248 0.43 -13.54 -16.86
C ALA A 248 -0.96 -12.88 -16.97
N PRO A 249 -1.82 -13.01 -15.97
CA PRO A 249 -3.17 -12.47 -16.06
C PRO A 249 -3.15 -10.94 -16.07
N ASN A 250 -3.67 -10.34 -17.14
CA ASN A 250 -3.92 -8.91 -17.27
C ASN A 250 -2.72 -7.99 -16.95
N PRO A 251 -1.51 -8.19 -17.52
CA PRO A 251 -0.41 -7.27 -17.32
C PRO A 251 -0.68 -5.95 -18.05
N VAL A 252 -0.12 -4.85 -17.55
CA VAL A 252 -0.13 -3.55 -18.21
C VAL A 252 1.13 -2.78 -17.85
N SER A 253 1.64 -1.98 -18.78
CA SER A 253 2.73 -1.05 -18.53
C SER A 253 2.24 0.40 -18.44
N LEU A 254 3.05 1.25 -17.83
CA LEU A 254 2.77 2.69 -17.76
C LEU A 254 2.72 3.30 -19.16
N PHE A 255 3.58 2.83 -20.08
CA PHE A 255 3.56 3.22 -21.48
C PHE A 255 2.22 2.90 -22.16
N GLN A 256 1.69 1.69 -21.97
CA GLN A 256 0.38 1.32 -22.54
C GLN A 256 -0.79 2.16 -21.98
N ILE A 257 -0.64 2.70 -20.78
CA ILE A 257 -1.65 3.56 -20.14
C ILE A 257 -1.59 4.98 -20.68
N THR A 258 -0.37 5.55 -20.78
CA THR A 258 -0.14 6.98 -20.99
C THR A 258 0.37 7.34 -22.38
N GLY A 259 0.91 6.37 -23.14
CA GLY A 259 1.60 6.58 -24.41
C GLY A 259 2.99 7.21 -24.29
N GLN A 260 3.53 7.36 -23.07
CA GLN A 260 4.82 8.02 -22.82
C GLN A 260 5.86 7.03 -22.32
N ARG A 261 7.14 7.25 -22.66
CA ARG A 261 8.27 6.49 -22.12
C ARG A 261 8.84 7.18 -20.89
N TYR A 262 9.31 6.38 -19.96
CA TYR A 262 9.77 6.81 -18.64
C TYR A 262 11.22 6.44 -18.39
N ASP A 263 11.96 7.35 -17.75
CA ASP A 263 13.31 7.09 -17.27
C ASP A 263 13.24 6.19 -16.01
N ARG A 264 13.79 5.00 -16.12
CA ARG A 264 13.79 3.99 -15.06
C ARG A 264 14.57 4.43 -13.84
N LYS A 265 15.75 5.09 -14.03
CA LYS A 265 16.58 5.58 -12.91
C LYS A 265 15.86 6.69 -12.15
N LYS A 266 15.18 7.59 -12.85
CA LYS A 266 14.39 8.67 -12.23
C LYS A 266 13.25 8.11 -11.37
N ILE A 267 12.51 7.13 -11.89
CA ILE A 267 11.42 6.49 -11.13
C ILE A 267 11.97 5.70 -9.95
N LEU A 268 13.09 4.99 -10.12
CA LEU A 268 13.75 4.30 -9.00
C LEU A 268 14.11 5.27 -7.88
N HIS A 269 14.70 6.42 -8.21
CA HIS A 269 15.07 7.42 -7.21
C HIS A 269 13.83 7.93 -6.44
N GLN A 270 12.75 8.28 -7.11
CA GLN A 270 11.49 8.67 -6.48
C GLN A 270 10.94 7.56 -5.57
N LEU A 271 11.00 6.30 -6.01
CA LEU A 271 10.55 5.16 -5.21
C LEU A 271 11.40 4.98 -3.94
N MET A 272 12.72 5.08 -4.05
CA MET A 272 13.62 4.94 -2.90
C MET A 272 13.44 6.07 -1.89
N GLU A 273 13.19 7.30 -2.33
CA GLU A 273 12.82 8.42 -1.44
C GLU A 273 11.54 8.12 -0.65
N ARG A 274 10.51 7.57 -1.31
CA ARG A 274 9.26 7.21 -0.62
C ARG A 274 9.43 6.01 0.30
N VAL A 275 10.20 4.99 -0.10
CA VAL A 275 10.52 3.84 0.76
C VAL A 275 11.24 4.31 2.02
N ALA A 276 12.29 5.13 1.88
CA ALA A 276 13.04 5.69 3.01
C ALA A 276 12.14 6.47 3.97
N HIS A 277 11.24 7.29 3.42
CA HIS A 277 10.26 8.04 4.18
C HIS A 277 9.35 7.13 5.02
N TYR A 278 8.67 6.17 4.40
CA TYR A 278 7.75 5.26 5.10
C TYR A 278 8.47 4.34 6.08
N TYR A 279 9.70 3.94 5.75
CA TYR A 279 10.52 3.13 6.64
C TYR A 279 10.93 3.89 7.90
N THR A 280 11.22 5.19 7.79
CA THR A 280 11.51 6.04 8.95
C THR A 280 10.30 6.20 9.85
N LEU A 281 9.11 6.40 9.28
CA LEU A 281 7.88 6.42 10.07
C LEU A 281 7.70 5.11 10.85
N LEU A 282 7.97 3.98 10.22
CA LEU A 282 7.91 2.66 10.86
C LEU A 282 8.95 2.54 12.00
N LYS A 283 10.19 3.01 11.80
CA LYS A 283 11.25 3.05 12.84
C LYS A 283 10.85 3.88 14.05
N ASN A 284 10.14 4.99 13.83
CA ASN A 284 9.67 5.88 14.90
C ASN A 284 8.44 5.33 15.64
N GLY A 285 8.00 4.11 15.33
CA GLY A 285 6.83 3.48 15.97
C GLY A 285 5.49 3.99 15.44
N GLU A 286 5.48 4.75 14.36
CA GLU A 286 4.28 5.19 13.66
C GLU A 286 3.70 4.03 12.85
N THR A 287 3.10 3.07 13.56
CA THR A 287 2.44 1.90 12.94
C THR A 287 1.09 2.25 12.30
N GLU A 288 0.55 3.42 12.58
CA GLU A 288 -0.54 4.01 11.79
C GLU A 288 0.04 4.66 10.53
N LEU A 289 0.61 3.82 9.66
CA LEU A 289 1.01 4.23 8.31
C LEU A 289 -0.18 4.95 7.63
N PRO A 290 0.05 6.02 6.84
CA PRO A 290 -0.97 6.95 6.41
C PRO A 290 -2.25 6.28 5.94
N HIS A 291 -3.41 6.86 6.21
CA HIS A 291 -4.75 6.37 5.85
C HIS A 291 -4.90 5.89 4.39
N ALA A 292 -3.98 6.27 3.51
CA ALA A 292 -3.85 5.79 2.13
C ALA A 292 -3.87 4.26 2.01
N ILE A 293 -3.31 3.51 2.98
CA ILE A 293 -3.34 2.03 2.94
C ILE A 293 -4.76 1.50 3.02
N ARG A 294 -5.61 2.07 3.87
CA ARG A 294 -6.95 1.54 4.13
C ARG A 294 -7.92 1.84 2.99
N THR A 295 -7.74 2.94 2.28
CA THR A 295 -8.55 3.31 1.10
C THR A 295 -8.09 2.65 -0.20
N CYS A 296 -6.84 2.19 -0.26
CA CYS A 296 -6.28 1.56 -1.45
C CYS A 296 -6.50 0.04 -1.55
N PHE A 297 -6.91 -0.64 -0.46
CA PHE A 297 -7.18 -2.07 -0.50
C PHE A 297 -8.53 -2.37 -1.12
N THR A 298 -8.56 -2.73 -2.39
CA THR A 298 -9.73 -3.36 -2.99
C THR A 298 -9.72 -4.85 -2.61
N VAL A 299 -10.43 -5.19 -1.54
CA VAL A 299 -10.78 -6.59 -1.29
C VAL A 299 -11.88 -6.95 -2.27
N LYS A 300 -11.56 -7.58 -3.41
CA LYS A 300 -12.59 -8.31 -4.16
C LYS A 300 -13.12 -9.39 -3.21
N LYS A 301 -14.43 -9.39 -2.96
CA LYS A 301 -15.13 -10.55 -2.37
C LYS A 301 -14.70 -11.77 -3.18
N VAL A 302 -13.83 -12.61 -2.60
CA VAL A 302 -13.63 -13.97 -3.11
C VAL A 302 -14.96 -14.67 -2.84
N SER A 303 -15.73 -14.92 -3.87
CA SER A 303 -16.89 -15.81 -3.80
C SER A 303 -16.36 -17.17 -3.39
N ILE A 304 -16.50 -17.50 -2.11
CA ILE A 304 -16.24 -18.87 -1.62
C ILE A 304 -17.30 -19.72 -2.30
N PRO A 305 -16.91 -20.71 -3.11
CA PRO A 305 -17.88 -21.62 -3.70
C PRO A 305 -18.68 -22.28 -2.58
N THR A 306 -19.99 -22.29 -2.70
CA THR A 306 -20.98 -22.79 -1.71
C THR A 306 -20.80 -24.29 -1.36
N GLN A 307 -19.80 -24.96 -1.89
CA GLN A 307 -19.54 -26.41 -1.70
C GLN A 307 -18.63 -26.75 -0.51
N ILE A 308 -18.10 -25.76 0.27
CA ILE A 308 -17.27 -26.05 1.47
C ILE A 308 -18.07 -25.81 2.77
N LYS A 309 -19.38 -25.90 2.75
CA LYS A 309 -20.23 -25.74 3.95
C LYS A 309 -20.69 -27.04 4.63
N THR A 310 -20.13 -28.17 4.30
CA THR A 310 -20.47 -29.45 4.97
C THR A 310 -19.23 -30.25 5.27
N GLU A 311 -18.48 -29.86 6.28
CA GLU A 311 -17.64 -30.74 7.12
C GLU A 311 -16.83 -29.87 8.11
N VAL A 312 -17.57 -29.30 9.09
CA VAL A 312 -16.99 -28.98 10.40
C VAL A 312 -17.87 -29.68 11.43
N SER A 313 -17.48 -30.92 11.74
CA SER A 313 -17.99 -31.64 12.89
C SER A 313 -17.65 -30.88 14.17
N ALA A 314 -18.65 -30.76 15.05
CA ALA A 314 -18.53 -30.14 16.35
C ALA A 314 -17.39 -30.78 17.18
N PRO A 315 -16.67 -29.99 18.00
CA PRO A 315 -15.70 -30.55 18.92
C PRO A 315 -16.43 -31.34 20.03
N ALA A 316 -15.95 -32.54 20.26
CA ALA A 316 -16.40 -33.42 21.34
C ALA A 316 -16.18 -32.72 22.69
N SER A 317 -17.21 -32.71 23.51
CA SER A 317 -17.20 -32.33 24.92
C SER A 317 -16.23 -33.24 25.69
N VAL A 318 -15.17 -32.67 26.25
CA VAL A 318 -14.31 -33.34 27.23
C VAL A 318 -14.96 -33.18 28.59
N GLU A 319 -15.53 -34.28 29.12
CA GLU A 319 -15.91 -34.41 30.52
C GLU A 319 -14.65 -34.42 31.38
N LEU A 320 -14.52 -33.46 32.26
CA LEU A 320 -13.56 -33.45 33.35
C LEU A 320 -14.13 -34.31 34.50
N SER A 321 -13.62 -35.51 34.63
CA SER A 321 -13.81 -36.32 35.84
C SER A 321 -12.88 -35.81 36.94
N HIS A 322 -13.44 -35.37 38.07
CA HIS A 322 -12.73 -35.17 39.31
C HIS A 322 -12.33 -36.53 39.91
N PRO A 323 -11.13 -36.70 40.47
CA PRO A 323 -10.88 -37.73 41.47
C PRO A 323 -11.10 -37.12 42.86
N GLU A 324 -11.98 -37.76 43.63
CA GLU A 324 -11.99 -37.66 45.08
C GLU A 324 -10.77 -38.38 45.67
N LEU A 325 -10.13 -37.73 46.59
CA LEU A 325 -9.46 -38.09 47.86
C LEU A 325 -8.14 -37.35 48.02
#